data_4b324fe2a99de2ab9758d1904f742937
#
_entry.id   4b324fe2a99de2ab9758d1904f742937
#
_cell.length_a   1.000
_cell.length_b   1.000
_cell.length_c   1.000
_cell.angle_alpha   90.00
_cell.angle_beta   90.00
_cell.angle_gamma   90.00
#
_symmetry.space_group_name_H-M   'P 1'
#
loop_
_entity.id
_entity.type
_entity.pdbx_description
1 polymer ?
#
loop_
_entity_poly.entity_id
_entity_poly.type
_entity_poly.pdbx_seq_one_letter_code
_entity_poly.pdbx_strand_id
1 'polypeptide(L)'
;STLDILQDLKPLIGSVEPILATERQSRKLSISSLVISQGENLGKRYDLRMLLNGRRRMLHVGREKDNDIVLPAVNNSYVSRYHFTLEKSADGLSWLIRDGQWQKSERCWVTSTNGTYLNATPVSSQGIKVFTGDIITVGEYKLKVE
;
A
#
# COMPACT_ATOMS: atom_id res chain seq x y z
N SER A 1 -28.17 19.07 -2.38
CA SER A 1 -27.58 18.89 -1.82
C SER A 1 -27.65 18.43 -1.36
N THR A 2 -27.91 18.19 -1.75
CA THR A 2 -27.40 17.79 -1.12
C THR A 2 -27.11 17.48 -0.53
N LEU A 3 -27.45 17.30 -0.96
CA LEU A 3 -26.78 17.04 -0.26
C LEU A 3 -26.62 17.19 0.35
N ASP A 4 -27.22 17.47 -0.17
CA ASP A 4 -26.64 17.60 0.63
C ASP A 4 -26.68 17.33 1.42
N ILE A 5 -27.29 17.27 1.02
CA ILE A 5 -26.83 17.00 1.84
C ILE A 5 -26.56 16.58 2.49
N LEU A 6 -26.73 16.43 2.31
CA LEU A 6 -25.97 16.12 3.06
C LEU A 6 -25.63 16.32 3.53
N GLN A 7 -25.93 16.63 3.42
CA GLN A 7 -25.21 16.87 4.06
C GLN A 7 -25.01 17.04 4.85
N ASP A 8 -25.84 17.29 4.59
CA ASP A 8 -25.33 17.43 5.59
C ASP A 8 -25.25 17.04 6.45
N LEU A 9 -25.32 16.73 6.50
CA LEU A 9 -24.73 16.34 7.42
C LEU A 9 -24.28 16.21 8.05
N LYS A 10 -24.07 16.26 8.35
CA LYS A 10 -23.23 16.10 9.12
C LYS A 10 -22.84 15.95 9.87
N PRO A 11 -22.75 15.99 10.07
CA PRO A 11 -22.02 15.75 10.90
C PRO A 11 -21.72 15.35 11.63
N LEU A 12 -21.34 15.07 11.84
CA LEU A 12 -20.78 14.61 12.63
C LEU A 12 -20.25 14.19 13.33
N ILE A 13 -20.19 13.99 13.35
CA ILE A 13 -19.62 13.43 14.11
C ILE A 13 -18.43 13.21 14.50
N GLY A 14 -18.08 13.51 14.89
CA GLY A 14 -16.88 13.52 15.16
C GLY A 14 -15.95 12.65 15.28
N SER A 15 -15.47 12.36 15.24
CA SER A 15 -14.67 11.73 15.33
C SER A 15 -13.69 11.56 15.04
N VAL A 16 -13.34 11.27 15.25
CA VAL A 16 -12.41 10.95 15.09
C VAL A 16 -11.77 10.32 14.25
N GLU A 17 -11.44 10.26 13.99
CA GLU A 17 -11.11 9.69 13.26
C GLU A 17 -10.74 8.85 12.79
N PRO A 18 -10.83 8.00 12.27
CA PRO A 18 -10.09 7.83 11.06
C PRO A 18 -10.49 8.90 10.07
N ILE A 19 -9.62 9.05 9.08
CA ILE A 19 -9.87 10.00 8.02
C ILE A 19 -11.18 9.65 7.34
N LEU A 20 -12.04 10.64 7.18
CA LEU A 20 -13.30 10.45 6.48
C LEU A 20 -13.03 10.08 5.03
N ALA A 21 -13.91 9.28 4.44
CA ALA A 21 -13.74 8.84 3.05
C ALA A 21 -13.57 10.01 2.09
N THR A 22 -14.32 11.12 2.30
CA THR A 22 -14.19 12.30 1.45
C THR A 22 -12.85 12.97 1.58
N GLU A 23 -12.30 13.04 2.80
CA GLU A 23 -10.96 13.60 3.00
C GLU A 23 -9.91 12.76 2.29
N ARG A 24 -10.02 11.44 2.41
CA ARG A 24 -9.07 10.55 1.78
C ARG A 24 -9.13 10.68 0.26
N GLN A 25 -10.33 10.80 -0.30
CA GLN A 25 -10.51 10.93 -1.76
C GLN A 25 -9.96 12.25 -2.30
N SER A 26 -9.87 13.29 -1.46
CA SER A 26 -9.32 14.57 -1.88
C SER A 26 -7.80 14.59 -1.91
N ARG A 27 -7.16 13.55 -1.37
CA ARG A 27 -5.72 13.44 -1.39
C ARG A 27 -5.24 13.01 -2.77
N LYS A 28 -3.95 13.23 -3.03
CA LYS A 28 -3.39 12.90 -4.32
C LYS A 28 -3.35 11.41 -4.55
N LEU A 29 -3.81 10.99 -5.71
CA LEU A 29 -3.68 9.61 -6.18
C LEU A 29 -2.30 9.35 -6.74
N SER A 30 -1.65 10.40 -7.26
CA SER A 30 -0.31 10.27 -7.85
C SER A 30 0.71 10.22 -6.73
N ILE A 31 1.11 9.03 -6.36
CA ILE A 31 2.10 8.82 -5.31
C ILE A 31 3.49 8.72 -5.92
N SER A 32 4.51 9.07 -5.17
CA SER A 32 5.89 9.09 -5.67
C SER A 32 6.82 8.16 -4.91
N SER A 33 6.58 7.92 -3.63
CA SER A 33 7.52 7.15 -2.84
C SER A 33 6.88 6.46 -1.66
N LEU A 34 7.60 5.47 -1.13
CA LEU A 34 7.30 4.83 0.14
C LEU A 34 8.45 5.13 1.09
N VAL A 35 8.12 5.46 2.33
CA VAL A 35 9.13 5.75 3.36
C VAL A 35 8.90 4.82 4.54
N ILE A 36 9.96 4.14 4.98
CA ILE A 36 9.85 3.27 6.16
C ILE A 36 9.65 4.16 7.38
N SER A 37 8.48 4.08 8.00
CA SER A 37 8.16 4.84 9.21
C SER A 37 8.25 4.00 10.47
N GLN A 38 8.37 2.69 10.34
CA GLN A 38 8.59 1.78 11.44
C GLN A 38 9.25 0.51 10.90
N GLY A 39 10.26 0.02 11.61
CA GLY A 39 10.97 -1.21 11.24
C GLY A 39 12.41 -0.93 10.89
N GLU A 40 13.07 -1.96 10.33
CA GLU A 40 14.47 -1.86 9.92
C GLU A 40 14.64 -0.80 8.84
N ASN A 41 15.75 -0.08 8.87
CA ASN A 41 16.04 0.98 7.91
C ASN A 41 15.04 2.14 7.99
N LEU A 42 14.64 2.49 9.21
CA LEU A 42 13.74 3.61 9.46
C LEU A 42 14.18 4.85 8.69
N GLY A 43 13.26 5.47 7.98
CA GLY A 43 13.52 6.67 7.19
C GLY A 43 13.95 6.41 5.75
N LYS A 44 14.22 5.15 5.39
CA LYS A 44 14.61 4.85 4.01
C LYS A 44 13.45 5.12 3.08
N ARG A 45 13.76 5.79 1.97
CA ARG A 45 12.77 6.19 0.96
C ARG A 45 12.99 5.39 -0.32
N TYR A 46 11.89 4.89 -0.87
CA TYR A 46 11.92 4.17 -2.14
C TYR A 46 11.17 5.00 -3.18
N ASP A 47 11.87 5.41 -4.23
CA ASP A 47 11.28 6.17 -5.33
C ASP A 47 10.60 5.19 -6.28
N LEU A 48 9.28 5.24 -6.33
CA LEU A 48 8.49 4.27 -7.10
C LEU A 48 8.70 4.43 -8.60
N ARG A 49 8.92 5.66 -9.06
CA ARG A 49 9.16 5.91 -10.48
C ARG A 49 10.46 5.27 -10.94
N MET A 50 11.51 5.42 -10.13
CA MET A 50 12.79 4.83 -10.48
C MET A 50 12.73 3.31 -10.44
N LEU A 51 11.98 2.76 -9.49
CA LEU A 51 11.86 1.31 -9.36
C LEU A 51 11.06 0.68 -10.49
N LEU A 52 10.09 1.40 -11.07
CA LEU A 52 9.26 0.85 -12.13
C LEU A 52 10.04 0.57 -13.39
N ASN A 53 10.97 1.41 -13.71
CA ASN A 53 11.88 1.20 -14.83
C ASN A 53 11.19 0.66 -16.10
N GLY A 54 11.08 1.49 -17.13
CA GLY A 54 10.51 1.10 -18.41
C GLY A 54 8.99 0.96 -18.38
N ARG A 55 8.50 -0.14 -18.96
CA ARG A 55 7.06 -0.37 -19.13
C ARG A 55 6.40 -1.10 -17.99
N ARG A 56 7.15 -1.39 -16.95
CA ARG A 56 6.61 -2.11 -15.81
C ARG A 56 5.56 -1.27 -15.10
N ARG A 57 4.51 -1.93 -14.65
CA ARG A 57 3.46 -1.28 -13.86
C ARG A 57 3.30 -1.92 -12.49
N MET A 58 4.06 -2.96 -12.20
CA MET A 58 3.97 -3.67 -10.92
C MET A 58 5.28 -3.62 -10.17
N LEU A 59 5.21 -3.33 -8.89
CA LEU A 59 6.33 -3.40 -7.97
C LEU A 59 6.04 -4.47 -6.94
N HIS A 60 7.01 -5.30 -6.69
CA HIS A 60 6.90 -6.42 -5.74
C HIS A 60 7.65 -6.08 -4.47
N VAL A 61 7.02 -6.34 -3.33
CA VAL A 61 7.58 -6.05 -2.02
C VAL A 61 7.54 -7.30 -1.15
N GLY A 62 8.66 -7.61 -0.52
CA GLY A 62 8.74 -8.76 0.34
C GLY A 62 10.14 -8.95 0.90
N ARG A 63 10.33 -10.08 1.56
CA ARG A 63 11.58 -10.40 2.23
C ARG A 63 12.66 -10.92 1.28
N GLU A 64 12.25 -11.57 0.21
CA GLU A 64 13.18 -12.20 -0.72
C GLU A 64 13.90 -11.16 -1.58
N LYS A 65 15.15 -11.46 -1.95
CA LYS A 65 16.02 -10.50 -2.62
C LYS A 65 15.58 -10.13 -4.03
N ASP A 66 14.77 -10.94 -4.68
CA ASP A 66 14.30 -10.65 -6.04
C ASP A 66 13.09 -9.73 -6.06
N ASN A 67 12.63 -9.26 -4.91
CA ASN A 67 11.61 -8.21 -4.86
C ASN A 67 12.21 -6.86 -5.28
N ASP A 68 11.38 -5.97 -5.78
CA ASP A 68 11.79 -4.59 -6.10
C ASP A 68 12.12 -3.81 -4.84
N ILE A 69 11.33 -4.00 -3.79
CA ILE A 69 11.59 -3.44 -2.47
C ILE A 69 11.77 -4.63 -1.52
N VAL A 70 12.96 -4.73 -0.95
CA VAL A 70 13.29 -5.81 -0.02
C VAL A 70 13.15 -5.30 1.41
N LEU A 71 12.29 -5.96 2.17
CA LEU A 71 12.13 -5.66 3.59
C LEU A 71 12.84 -6.75 4.37
N PRO A 72 14.06 -6.47 4.86
CA PRO A 72 14.88 -7.51 5.49
C PRO A 72 14.20 -8.14 6.69
N ALA A 73 14.35 -9.45 6.82
CA ALA A 73 13.88 -10.17 7.98
C ALA A 73 14.87 -9.97 9.13
N VAL A 74 14.33 -9.58 10.28
CA VAL A 74 15.11 -9.54 11.51
C VAL A 74 14.39 -10.44 12.48
N ASN A 75 15.01 -11.51 12.91
CA ASN A 75 14.42 -12.47 13.85
C ASN A 75 12.89 -12.59 13.69
N ASN A 76 12.35 -13.76 13.62
CA ASN A 76 10.90 -13.99 13.61
C ASN A 76 10.10 -12.97 12.79
N SER A 77 10.58 -12.64 11.59
CA SER A 77 9.91 -11.69 10.73
C SER A 77 8.53 -12.18 10.32
N TYR A 78 7.55 -11.29 10.34
CA TYR A 78 6.20 -11.56 9.86
C TYR A 78 6.03 -11.15 8.39
N VAL A 79 7.11 -10.72 7.73
CA VAL A 79 7.08 -10.40 6.32
C VAL A 79 7.25 -11.67 5.51
N SER A 80 6.33 -11.94 4.60
CA SER A 80 6.44 -13.09 3.69
C SER A 80 7.52 -12.83 2.65
N ARG A 81 8.07 -13.90 2.09
CA ARG A 81 9.09 -13.78 1.05
C ARG A 81 8.60 -12.91 -0.11
N TYR A 82 7.33 -13.08 -0.50
CA TYR A 82 6.67 -12.32 -1.55
C TYR A 82 5.36 -11.80 -0.97
N HIS A 83 5.38 -10.59 -0.43
CA HIS A 83 4.33 -10.15 0.49
C HIS A 83 3.19 -9.39 -0.17
N PHE A 84 3.50 -8.34 -0.94
CA PHE A 84 2.44 -7.58 -1.60
C PHE A 84 2.92 -6.99 -2.92
N THR A 85 1.96 -6.48 -3.69
CA THR A 85 2.22 -5.88 -4.99
C THR A 85 1.60 -4.49 -5.03
N LEU A 86 2.34 -3.53 -5.58
CA LEU A 86 1.82 -2.21 -5.94
C LEU A 86 1.69 -2.18 -7.45
N GLU A 87 0.51 -1.84 -7.92
CA GLU A 87 0.22 -1.83 -9.35
C GLU A 87 -0.22 -0.45 -9.80
N LYS A 88 0.50 0.13 -10.75
CA LYS A 88 0.15 1.40 -11.33
C LYS A 88 -0.93 1.19 -12.37
N SER A 89 -1.94 2.06 -12.38
CA SER A 89 -3.03 1.94 -13.35
C SER A 89 -2.53 2.18 -14.78
N ALA A 90 -3.31 1.69 -15.76
CA ALA A 90 -2.94 1.81 -17.17
C ALA A 90 -2.78 3.27 -17.59
N ASP A 91 -3.60 4.17 -17.05
CA ASP A 91 -3.52 5.60 -17.35
C ASP A 91 -2.42 6.31 -16.55
N GLY A 92 -1.77 5.61 -15.62
CA GLY A 92 -0.69 6.16 -14.82
C GLY A 92 -1.12 7.11 -13.72
N LEU A 93 -2.42 7.25 -13.49
CA LEU A 93 -2.95 8.25 -12.56
C LEU A 93 -3.20 7.73 -11.14
N SER A 94 -3.21 6.42 -10.96
CA SER A 94 -3.49 5.84 -9.64
C SER A 94 -2.68 4.59 -9.40
N TRP A 95 -2.64 4.17 -8.14
CA TRP A 95 -1.94 2.96 -7.72
C TRP A 95 -2.89 2.09 -6.90
N LEU A 96 -2.72 0.79 -7.05
CA LEU A 96 -3.48 -0.23 -6.34
C LEU A 96 -2.53 -1.05 -5.50
N ILE A 97 -2.88 -1.33 -4.26
CA ILE A 97 -2.13 -2.28 -3.43
C ILE A 97 -2.92 -3.59 -3.35
N ARG A 98 -2.22 -4.70 -3.56
CA ARG A 98 -2.82 -6.04 -3.50
C ARG A 98 -1.99 -6.92 -2.58
N ASP A 99 -2.63 -7.63 -1.69
CA ASP A 99 -1.92 -8.59 -0.86
C ASP A 99 -1.46 -9.77 -1.72
N GLY A 100 -0.22 -10.19 -1.53
CA GLY A 100 0.35 -11.31 -2.27
C GLY A 100 0.99 -10.90 -3.58
N GLN A 101 1.44 -11.92 -4.31
CA GLN A 101 2.10 -11.75 -5.61
C GLN A 101 1.81 -12.93 -6.51
N TRP A 102 1.91 -12.70 -7.81
CA TRP A 102 1.86 -13.79 -8.78
C TRP A 102 3.15 -14.60 -8.67
N GLN A 103 3.01 -15.91 -8.49
CA GLN A 103 4.16 -16.82 -8.40
C GLN A 103 4.23 -17.64 -9.68
N LYS A 104 5.29 -17.43 -10.46
CA LYS A 104 5.48 -18.11 -11.73
C LYS A 104 5.58 -19.63 -11.56
N SER A 105 6.27 -20.08 -10.53
CA SER A 105 6.47 -21.50 -10.27
C SER A 105 5.16 -22.20 -9.94
N GLU A 106 4.27 -21.50 -9.26
CA GLU A 106 2.97 -22.04 -8.83
C GLU A 106 1.87 -21.77 -9.83
N ARG A 107 2.13 -20.85 -10.77
CA ARG A 107 1.15 -20.40 -11.75
C ARG A 107 -0.13 -19.88 -11.11
N CYS A 108 0.02 -19.19 -10.00
CA CYS A 108 -1.13 -18.61 -9.30
C CYS A 108 -0.70 -17.45 -8.42
N TRP A 109 -1.70 -16.72 -7.98
CA TRP A 109 -1.51 -15.64 -7.02
C TRP A 109 -1.44 -16.26 -5.62
N VAL A 110 -0.38 -15.90 -4.88
CA VAL A 110 -0.18 -16.41 -3.52
C VAL A 110 -0.23 -15.24 -2.55
N THR A 111 -1.14 -15.30 -1.60
CA THR A 111 -1.30 -14.24 -0.59
C THR A 111 -0.24 -14.39 0.51
N SER A 112 -0.02 -13.29 1.25
CA SER A 112 0.93 -13.30 2.36
C SER A 112 0.40 -14.16 3.51
N THR A 113 1.32 -14.57 4.38
CA THR A 113 0.95 -15.37 5.55
C THR A 113 0.23 -14.54 6.61
N ASN A 114 0.71 -13.32 6.85
CA ASN A 114 0.22 -12.49 7.95
C ASN A 114 -0.59 -11.29 7.52
N GLY A 115 -0.80 -11.12 6.21
CA GLY A 115 -1.65 -10.05 5.70
C GLY A 115 -0.93 -8.74 5.47
N THR A 116 -1.56 -7.90 4.68
CA THR A 116 -1.15 -6.54 4.39
C THR A 116 -2.30 -5.62 4.81
N TYR A 117 -1.97 -4.50 5.42
CA TYR A 117 -3.00 -3.58 5.92
C TYR A 117 -2.75 -2.18 5.37
N LEU A 118 -3.81 -1.51 4.99
CA LEU A 118 -3.76 -0.11 4.58
C LEU A 118 -4.58 0.69 5.58
N ASN A 119 -3.91 1.52 6.39
CA ASN A 119 -4.55 2.28 7.46
C ASN A 119 -5.39 1.37 8.37
N ALA A 120 -4.87 0.21 8.74
CA ALA A 120 -5.53 -0.77 9.59
C ALA A 120 -6.65 -1.57 8.89
N THR A 121 -6.91 -1.32 7.61
CA THR A 121 -7.89 -2.10 6.84
C THR A 121 -7.18 -3.24 6.13
N PRO A 122 -7.64 -4.48 6.26
CA PRO A 122 -7.01 -5.60 5.54
C PRO A 122 -7.12 -5.42 4.04
N VAL A 123 -6.03 -5.69 3.34
CA VAL A 123 -5.96 -5.61 1.88
C VAL A 123 -6.12 -7.01 1.32
N SER A 124 -7.03 -7.19 0.37
CA SER A 124 -7.21 -8.48 -0.29
C SER A 124 -6.33 -8.58 -1.54
N SER A 125 -6.34 -9.75 -2.16
CA SER A 125 -5.66 -9.94 -3.44
C SER A 125 -6.34 -9.18 -4.58
N GLN A 126 -7.57 -8.73 -4.38
CA GLN A 126 -8.27 -7.89 -5.35
C GLN A 126 -7.73 -6.47 -5.34
N GLY A 127 -7.29 -6.02 -4.19
CA GLY A 127 -6.63 -4.74 -4.04
C GLY A 127 -7.55 -3.56 -3.76
N ILE A 128 -6.92 -2.48 -3.32
CA ILE A 128 -7.61 -1.20 -3.10
C ILE A 128 -6.66 -0.07 -3.51
N LYS A 129 -7.24 1.07 -3.84
CA LYS A 129 -6.46 2.24 -4.25
C LYS A 129 -5.67 2.82 -3.08
N VAL A 130 -4.48 3.35 -3.40
CA VAL A 130 -3.56 3.94 -2.44
C VAL A 130 -3.49 5.44 -2.69
N PHE A 131 -3.49 6.22 -1.61
CA PHE A 131 -3.42 7.68 -1.69
C PHE A 131 -2.24 8.18 -0.86
N THR A 132 -1.76 9.37 -1.18
CA THR A 132 -0.69 9.98 -0.38
C THR A 132 -1.17 10.11 1.08
N GLY A 133 -0.26 9.82 2.00
CA GLY A 133 -0.57 9.86 3.43
C GLY A 133 -1.04 8.53 4.00
N ASP A 134 -1.38 7.56 3.15
CA ASP A 134 -1.74 6.24 3.65
C ASP A 134 -0.54 5.55 4.31
N ILE A 135 -0.84 4.65 5.24
CA ILE A 135 0.18 3.84 5.92
C ILE A 135 -0.06 2.37 5.56
N ILE A 136 0.95 1.74 4.99
CA ILE A 136 0.94 0.31 4.69
C ILE A 136 1.61 -0.43 5.82
N THR A 137 0.91 -1.37 6.44
CA THR A 137 1.49 -2.21 7.49
C THR A 137 1.75 -3.60 6.94
N VAL A 138 3.01 -4.03 7.06
CA VAL A 138 3.51 -5.31 6.54
C VAL A 138 4.36 -5.94 7.62
N GLY A 139 3.80 -6.89 8.35
CA GLY A 139 4.52 -7.49 9.47
C GLY A 139 4.96 -6.44 10.48
N GLU A 140 6.25 -6.39 10.73
CA GLU A 140 6.84 -5.43 11.68
C GLU A 140 7.11 -4.06 11.05
N TYR A 141 6.82 -3.88 9.77
CA TYR A 141 7.09 -2.64 9.05
C TYR A 141 5.86 -1.77 8.90
N LYS A 142 6.07 -0.46 8.88
CA LYS A 142 5.09 0.50 8.41
C LYS A 142 5.73 1.36 7.34
N LEU A 143 5.03 1.51 6.22
CA LEU A 143 5.51 2.26 5.08
C LEU A 143 4.53 3.41 4.84
N LYS A 144 5.05 4.63 4.89
CA LYS A 144 4.22 5.81 4.62
C LYS A 144 4.23 6.09 3.13
N VAL A 145 3.06 6.31 2.57
CA VAL A 145 2.89 6.64 1.15
C VAL A 145 3.00 8.15 0.97
N GLU A 146 3.92 8.57 0.08
CA GLU A 146 4.14 9.99 -0.20
C GLU A 146 4.06 10.31 -1.69
#